data_4d1a0b3e5ed722797fe25ae9abf8ac16
#
_entry.id   4d1a0b3e5ed722797fe25ae9abf8ac16
#
_cell.length_a   1.000
_cell.length_b   1.000
_cell.length_c   1.000
_cell.angle_alpha   90.00
_cell.angle_beta   90.00
_cell.angle_gamma   90.00
#
_symmetry.space_group_name_H-M   'P 1'
#
loop_
_entity.id
_entity.type
_entity.pdbx_description
1 polymer ?
#
loop_
_entity_poly.entity_id
_entity_poly.type
_entity_poly.pdbx_seq_one_letter_code
_entity_poly.pdbx_strand_id
1 'polypeptide(L)'
;MVPLIGYVDRFSARPGETVAVKVSSELGDPYRADLVRIVHGDANPGGPGLKFEEVPASFAGTYRSRSQPLHLGSCGLVLPNKPVAFPDPCTVVVRIQPWLHDHRRQTVLAVEHGPTLWVIAGGVGLTFRGRDHRLAAPMLKRRWYELRIIVEDGRVCLRQTALQRSWGVTDSGEAEFPGSLGSLDKIVFGAAPAAAPGPRDNSWGDFFNGRIEDPAILAGAWRTASPLEPEDANCVAWWDFSQEIHSERIRDRGPLALHGTLRNLPTRAVCGSRWNGEEMNWGYRPRHYAAIHFHEDDLYDCGWDTDFEVTISGAMASGVYGVRLRCGGEQDIVPIYVLPPAGVTTASFVFLASTFTYQIYGNHQRGNVDAAFRARQAEWGAYLWNAQDHPEYGASTYNTHRDGSGICYSSQRRPLLTMRPGYITYFDRRGSGLRHFPADTHLLDWLTAKGIGFDFVTDHDLDREGDALLRPYHAVVTGSHPGIPHAEYA
;
A
#
# COMPACT_ATOMS: atom_id res chain seq x y z
N MET A 1 17.86 0.38 -1.64
CA MET A 1 17.17 -0.34 -0.54
C MET A 1 18.13 -0.54 0.63
N VAL A 2 17.63 -0.92 1.82
CA VAL A 2 18.46 -1.34 2.94
C VAL A 2 19.22 -2.62 2.56
N PRO A 3 20.53 -2.75 2.82
CA PRO A 3 21.34 -3.88 2.33
C PRO A 3 20.88 -5.26 2.81
N LEU A 4 20.32 -5.35 4.02
CA LEU A 4 19.73 -6.57 4.60
C LEU A 4 18.50 -6.18 5.39
N ILE A 5 17.33 -6.69 4.98
CA ILE A 5 16.06 -6.34 5.61
C ILE A 5 15.03 -7.46 5.42
N GLY A 6 14.17 -7.64 6.43
CA GLY A 6 13.08 -8.61 6.35
C GLY A 6 11.75 -8.09 6.85
N TYR A 7 10.70 -8.86 6.58
CA TYR A 7 9.38 -8.74 7.19
C TYR A 7 8.72 -10.10 7.33
N VAL A 8 7.62 -10.14 8.07
CA VAL A 8 6.85 -11.35 8.34
C VAL A 8 5.44 -11.23 7.78
N ASP A 9 4.82 -12.35 7.44
CA ASP A 9 3.45 -12.38 6.89
C ASP A 9 2.38 -12.02 7.93
N ARG A 10 2.67 -12.25 9.23
CA ARG A 10 1.83 -11.92 10.37
C ARG A 10 2.68 -11.51 11.59
N PHE A 11 2.15 -10.62 12.43
CA PHE A 11 2.89 -10.17 13.62
C PHE A 11 2.92 -11.20 14.75
N SER A 12 1.87 -12.01 14.90
CA SER A 12 1.69 -12.90 16.04
C SER A 12 1.38 -14.33 15.61
N ALA A 13 1.77 -15.27 16.47
CA ALA A 13 1.44 -16.68 16.31
C ALA A 13 1.43 -17.42 17.67
N ARG A 14 0.67 -18.51 17.74
CA ARG A 14 0.55 -19.41 18.89
C ARG A 14 1.49 -20.60 18.77
N PRO A 15 1.78 -21.32 19.88
CA PRO A 15 2.48 -22.59 19.82
C PRO A 15 1.87 -23.55 18.79
N GLY A 16 2.72 -24.10 17.93
CA GLY A 16 2.36 -24.98 16.80
C GLY A 16 2.06 -24.26 15.49
N GLU A 17 1.87 -22.93 15.50
CA GLU A 17 1.70 -22.14 14.27
C GLU A 17 3.06 -21.71 13.70
N THR A 18 3.04 -21.29 12.42
CA THR A 18 4.22 -20.81 11.70
C THR A 18 4.05 -19.36 11.27
N VAL A 19 5.18 -18.65 11.19
CA VAL A 19 5.32 -17.31 10.65
C VAL A 19 6.28 -17.36 9.48
N ALA A 20 5.85 -16.94 8.31
CA ALA A 20 6.71 -16.88 7.12
C ALA A 20 7.60 -15.63 7.15
N VAL A 21 8.90 -15.84 6.99
CA VAL A 21 9.92 -14.76 6.96
C VAL A 21 10.37 -14.54 5.54
N LYS A 22 10.37 -13.29 5.14
CA LYS A 22 10.72 -12.82 3.80
C LYS A 22 11.88 -11.84 3.92
N VAL A 23 12.98 -12.10 3.22
CA VAL A 23 14.23 -11.35 3.35
C VAL A 23 14.69 -10.86 1.99
N SER A 24 15.09 -9.61 1.90
CA SER A 24 15.85 -9.07 0.79
C SER A 24 17.25 -8.73 1.26
N SER A 25 18.25 -9.26 0.57
CA SER A 25 19.67 -8.99 0.82
C SER A 25 20.35 -8.62 -0.49
N GLU A 26 20.98 -7.45 -0.51
CA GLU A 26 21.81 -6.98 -1.62
C GLU A 26 23.30 -7.32 -1.42
N LEU A 27 23.62 -8.02 -0.33
CA LEU A 27 24.97 -8.43 0.00
C LEU A 27 25.36 -9.68 -0.79
N GLY A 28 26.64 -9.81 -1.10
CA GLY A 28 27.16 -10.93 -1.88
C GLY A 28 27.26 -12.24 -1.09
N ASP A 29 27.46 -12.15 0.23
CA ASP A 29 27.61 -13.30 1.10
C ASP A 29 26.26 -13.80 1.64
N PRO A 30 26.14 -15.11 1.96
CA PRO A 30 24.97 -15.64 2.64
C PRO A 30 24.75 -14.97 4.00
N TYR A 31 23.49 -14.71 4.34
CA TYR A 31 23.14 -14.18 5.66
C TYR A 31 22.83 -15.31 6.65
N ARG A 32 23.10 -15.05 7.94
CA ARG A 32 22.72 -15.91 9.04
C ARG A 32 21.41 -15.42 9.66
N ALA A 33 20.50 -16.35 9.95
CA ALA A 33 19.27 -16.09 10.70
C ALA A 33 19.30 -16.88 12.02
N ASP A 34 18.83 -16.25 13.10
CA ASP A 34 18.59 -16.86 14.41
C ASP A 34 17.42 -16.16 15.13
N LEU A 35 17.00 -16.71 16.27
CA LEU A 35 15.91 -16.20 17.08
C LEU A 35 16.46 -15.60 18.38
N VAL A 36 15.94 -14.43 18.72
CA VAL A 36 16.21 -13.79 20.00
C VAL A 36 14.89 -13.42 20.70
N ARG A 37 14.87 -13.44 22.03
CA ARG A 37 13.85 -12.78 22.81
C ARG A 37 14.22 -11.30 22.96
N ILE A 38 13.30 -10.39 22.65
CA ILE A 38 13.52 -8.95 22.80
C ILE A 38 13.04 -8.55 24.19
N VAL A 39 13.98 -8.21 25.06
CA VAL A 39 13.69 -7.77 26.44
C VAL A 39 13.62 -6.25 26.51
N HIS A 40 14.59 -5.56 25.85
CA HIS A 40 14.67 -4.11 25.85
C HIS A 40 15.17 -3.58 24.51
N GLY A 41 14.41 -2.65 23.92
CA GLY A 41 14.65 -2.12 22.58
C GLY A 41 15.17 -0.67 22.56
N ASP A 42 15.69 -0.15 23.66
CA ASP A 42 16.28 1.19 23.75
C ASP A 42 17.80 1.14 23.73
N ALA A 43 18.40 1.82 22.75
CA ALA A 43 19.86 1.91 22.62
C ALA A 43 20.46 3.03 23.46
N ASN A 44 19.65 3.83 24.18
CA ASN A 44 20.12 4.98 24.97
C ASN A 44 21.16 4.52 26.03
N PRO A 45 22.39 5.05 26.02
CA PRO A 45 23.43 4.68 27.00
C PRO A 45 23.12 5.17 28.43
N GLY A 46 22.19 6.08 28.62
CA GLY A 46 21.68 6.47 29.94
C GLY A 46 20.71 5.46 30.56
N GLY A 47 20.29 4.45 29.81
CA GLY A 47 19.43 3.35 30.22
C GLY A 47 20.13 2.02 30.21
N PRO A 48 19.37 0.91 30.27
CA PRO A 48 19.95 -0.44 30.28
C PRO A 48 20.52 -0.91 28.94
N GLY A 49 20.34 -0.15 27.85
CA GLY A 49 20.76 -0.50 26.51
C GLY A 49 19.91 -1.59 25.87
N LEU A 50 20.25 -1.99 24.65
CA LEU A 50 19.57 -3.10 23.97
C LEU A 50 19.80 -4.42 24.71
N LYS A 51 18.72 -5.17 24.99
CA LYS A 51 18.79 -6.47 25.65
C LYS A 51 18.09 -7.55 24.82
N PHE A 52 18.86 -8.56 24.44
CA PHE A 52 18.39 -9.72 23.69
C PHE A 52 18.86 -11.00 24.39
N GLU A 53 18.00 -12.00 24.42
CA GLU A 53 18.31 -13.33 24.90
C GLU A 53 18.29 -14.32 23.73
N GLU A 54 19.33 -15.11 23.57
CA GLU A 54 19.40 -16.13 22.51
C GLU A 54 18.35 -17.23 22.75
N VAL A 55 17.64 -17.60 21.69
CA VAL A 55 16.61 -18.64 21.73
C VAL A 55 16.92 -19.71 20.70
N PRO A 56 17.06 -20.98 21.10
CA PRO A 56 17.22 -22.08 20.15
C PRO A 56 16.00 -22.17 19.22
N ALA A 57 16.25 -22.25 17.91
CA ALA A 57 15.19 -22.34 16.91
C ALA A 57 15.60 -23.26 15.76
N SER A 58 14.66 -24.05 15.25
CA SER A 58 14.91 -25.04 14.20
C SER A 58 15.33 -24.41 12.86
N PHE A 59 14.89 -23.17 12.59
CA PHE A 59 15.27 -22.46 11.38
C PHE A 59 16.66 -21.82 11.47
N ALA A 60 17.27 -21.75 12.67
CA ALA A 60 18.55 -21.06 12.83
C ALA A 60 19.62 -21.67 11.89
N GLY A 61 20.18 -20.83 11.03
CA GLY A 61 21.08 -21.29 9.99
C GLY A 61 21.58 -20.20 9.06
N THR A 62 22.18 -20.62 7.95
CA THR A 62 22.69 -19.73 6.91
C THR A 62 21.85 -19.87 5.65
N TYR A 63 21.45 -18.74 5.08
CA TYR A 63 20.58 -18.64 3.92
C TYR A 63 21.25 -17.86 2.80
N ARG A 64 20.91 -18.18 1.56
CA ARG A 64 21.44 -17.46 0.39
C ARG A 64 20.89 -16.04 0.34
N SER A 65 21.78 -15.07 0.19
CA SER A 65 21.39 -13.70 -0.13
C SER A 65 20.77 -13.61 -1.53
N ARG A 66 19.66 -12.87 -1.62
CA ARG A 66 19.02 -12.49 -2.88
C ARG A 66 18.32 -11.15 -2.71
N SER A 67 18.43 -10.30 -3.69
CA SER A 67 17.61 -9.08 -3.76
C SER A 67 16.20 -9.45 -4.20
N GLN A 68 15.20 -8.92 -3.50
CA GLN A 68 13.79 -9.07 -3.85
C GLN A 68 13.22 -7.71 -4.26
N PRO A 69 12.65 -7.58 -5.46
CA PRO A 69 12.18 -6.30 -5.96
C PRO A 69 10.94 -5.80 -5.22
N LEU A 70 10.77 -4.50 -5.22
CA LEU A 70 9.56 -3.82 -4.75
C LEU A 70 8.69 -3.42 -5.95
N HIS A 71 7.38 -3.62 -5.82
CA HIS A 71 6.42 -3.27 -6.86
C HIS A 71 5.48 -2.19 -6.34
N LEU A 72 5.97 -0.94 -6.38
CA LEU A 72 5.20 0.24 -5.99
C LEU A 72 4.18 0.63 -7.06
N GLY A 73 3.20 1.40 -6.62
CA GLY A 73 2.17 1.97 -7.45
C GLY A 73 0.92 1.10 -7.55
N SER A 74 -0.23 1.76 -7.60
CA SER A 74 -1.52 1.08 -7.70
C SER A 74 -2.09 1.12 -9.11
N CYS A 75 -2.82 0.09 -9.47
CA CYS A 75 -3.53 -0.01 -10.74
C CYS A 75 -4.77 -0.90 -10.63
N GLY A 76 -5.68 -0.74 -11.59
CA GLY A 76 -6.79 -1.67 -11.82
C GLY A 76 -6.48 -2.60 -12.98
N LEU A 77 -6.74 -3.88 -12.83
CA LEU A 77 -6.43 -4.91 -13.83
C LEU A 77 -7.70 -5.67 -14.23
N VAL A 78 -8.00 -5.68 -15.52
CA VAL A 78 -9.08 -6.46 -16.12
C VAL A 78 -8.46 -7.45 -17.10
N LEU A 79 -8.73 -8.75 -16.91
CA LEU A 79 -8.24 -9.84 -17.72
C LEU A 79 -9.43 -10.56 -18.37
N PRO A 80 -9.81 -10.21 -19.62
CA PRO A 80 -10.82 -10.96 -20.35
C PRO A 80 -10.36 -12.40 -20.59
N ASN A 81 -11.28 -13.37 -20.50
CA ASN A 81 -10.98 -14.78 -20.79
C ASN A 81 -10.58 -15.02 -22.26
N LYS A 82 -10.94 -14.12 -23.14
CA LYS A 82 -10.58 -14.10 -24.57
C LYS A 82 -10.59 -12.64 -25.06
N PRO A 83 -9.80 -12.33 -26.09
CA PRO A 83 -9.83 -11.00 -26.70
C PRO A 83 -11.25 -10.59 -27.13
N VAL A 84 -11.60 -9.35 -26.87
CA VAL A 84 -12.89 -8.75 -27.25
C VAL A 84 -12.64 -7.66 -28.28
N ALA A 85 -13.23 -7.75 -29.47
CA ALA A 85 -13.10 -6.72 -30.49
C ALA A 85 -13.79 -5.42 -30.05
N PHE A 86 -13.13 -4.27 -30.25
CA PHE A 86 -13.81 -2.99 -30.14
C PHE A 86 -14.88 -2.88 -31.22
N PRO A 87 -16.10 -2.42 -30.92
CA PRO A 87 -17.06 -2.04 -31.94
C PRO A 87 -16.48 -0.97 -32.88
N ASP A 88 -16.94 -0.91 -34.09
CA ASP A 88 -16.69 0.18 -35.02
C ASP A 88 -18.03 0.59 -35.64
N PRO A 89 -18.54 1.79 -35.35
CA PRO A 89 -17.97 2.83 -34.48
C PRO A 89 -18.02 2.52 -32.97
N CYS A 90 -17.10 3.12 -32.19
CA CYS A 90 -17.08 3.01 -30.74
C CYS A 90 -16.58 4.29 -30.05
N THR A 91 -16.90 4.37 -28.75
CA THR A 91 -16.38 5.44 -27.88
C THR A 91 -15.86 4.83 -26.58
N VAL A 92 -14.62 5.12 -26.23
CA VAL A 92 -14.07 4.91 -24.89
C VAL A 92 -14.18 6.21 -24.14
N VAL A 93 -14.76 6.20 -22.95
CA VAL A 93 -14.93 7.36 -22.10
C VAL A 93 -14.40 7.07 -20.70
N VAL A 94 -13.74 8.07 -20.09
CA VAL A 94 -13.27 8.01 -18.71
C VAL A 94 -13.24 9.41 -18.13
N ARG A 95 -13.60 9.54 -16.85
CA ARG A 95 -13.45 10.79 -16.11
C ARG A 95 -12.23 10.72 -15.22
N ILE A 96 -11.47 11.79 -15.21
CA ILE A 96 -10.25 11.89 -14.42
C ILE A 96 -10.17 13.21 -13.66
N GLN A 97 -9.45 13.17 -12.55
CA GLN A 97 -9.02 14.36 -11.81
C GLN A 97 -7.52 14.22 -11.51
N PRO A 98 -6.62 14.87 -12.29
CA PRO A 98 -5.18 14.82 -12.07
C PRO A 98 -4.80 15.48 -10.74
N TRP A 99 -3.94 14.84 -9.93
CA TRP A 99 -3.46 15.39 -8.66
C TRP A 99 -1.97 15.71 -8.70
N LEU A 100 -1.18 14.92 -9.40
CA LEU A 100 0.21 15.26 -9.69
C LEU A 100 0.29 15.90 -11.08
N HIS A 101 0.90 17.08 -11.13
CA HIS A 101 0.98 17.90 -12.34
C HIS A 101 2.44 18.13 -12.69
N ASP A 102 3.02 17.18 -13.39
CA ASP A 102 4.40 17.25 -13.89
C ASP A 102 4.46 16.93 -15.38
N HIS A 103 5.66 16.92 -15.94
CA HIS A 103 5.90 16.65 -17.37
C HIS A 103 6.06 15.18 -17.69
N ARG A 104 6.05 14.30 -16.68
CA ARG A 104 6.13 12.86 -16.88
C ARG A 104 4.80 12.33 -17.37
N ARG A 105 4.89 11.33 -18.21
CA ARG A 105 3.73 10.59 -18.68
C ARG A 105 3.08 9.86 -17.53
N GLN A 106 1.76 9.94 -17.45
CA GLN A 106 0.94 9.24 -16.47
C GLN A 106 -0.20 8.55 -17.21
N THR A 107 -0.30 7.24 -17.11
CA THR A 107 -1.26 6.44 -17.87
C THR A 107 -2.59 6.34 -17.14
N VAL A 108 -3.66 6.77 -17.82
CA VAL A 108 -5.04 6.66 -17.32
C VAL A 108 -5.63 5.28 -17.63
N LEU A 109 -5.44 4.82 -18.86
CA LEU A 109 -5.93 3.52 -19.35
C LEU A 109 -4.97 2.99 -20.40
N ALA A 110 -4.59 1.74 -20.26
CA ALA A 110 -3.82 1.01 -21.28
C ALA A 110 -4.53 -0.29 -21.66
N VAL A 111 -4.50 -0.63 -22.95
CA VAL A 111 -4.89 -1.93 -23.47
C VAL A 111 -3.62 -2.63 -23.96
N GLU A 112 -3.39 -3.86 -23.50
CA GLU A 112 -2.22 -4.64 -23.95
C GLU A 112 -2.29 -4.86 -25.45
N HIS A 113 -1.19 -4.58 -26.15
CA HIS A 113 -1.10 -4.56 -27.63
C HIS A 113 -2.07 -3.57 -28.33
N GLY A 114 -2.71 -2.69 -27.56
CA GLY A 114 -3.70 -1.72 -28.01
C GLY A 114 -3.35 -0.26 -27.66
N PRO A 115 -4.37 0.61 -27.57
CA PRO A 115 -4.18 2.02 -27.25
C PRO A 115 -3.77 2.23 -25.80
N THR A 116 -2.93 3.24 -25.58
CA THR A 116 -2.61 3.74 -24.24
C THR A 116 -3.01 5.21 -24.14
N LEU A 117 -4.00 5.51 -23.30
CA LEU A 117 -4.44 6.86 -22.96
C LEU A 117 -3.62 7.39 -21.79
N TRP A 118 -2.96 8.49 -21.96
CA TRP A 118 -2.07 9.08 -20.97
C TRP A 118 -2.22 10.60 -20.88
N VAL A 119 -1.74 11.16 -19.79
CA VAL A 119 -1.78 12.59 -19.51
C VAL A 119 -0.40 13.10 -19.09
N ILE A 120 -0.18 14.39 -19.35
CA ILE A 120 0.90 15.22 -18.80
C ILE A 120 0.32 16.60 -18.47
N ALA A 121 1.09 17.47 -17.82
CA ALA A 121 0.68 18.83 -17.50
C ALA A 121 0.11 19.61 -18.72
N GLY A 122 0.58 19.31 -19.91
CA GLY A 122 0.20 20.01 -21.15
C GLY A 122 -0.98 19.40 -21.89
N GLY A 123 -1.66 18.38 -21.37
CA GLY A 123 -2.86 17.79 -22.00
C GLY A 123 -2.85 16.28 -22.08
N VAL A 124 -3.82 15.73 -22.79
CA VAL A 124 -4.01 14.29 -22.99
C VAL A 124 -3.28 13.81 -24.24
N GLY A 125 -2.79 12.58 -24.20
CA GLY A 125 -2.23 11.88 -25.36
C GLY A 125 -2.75 10.45 -25.49
N LEU A 126 -2.63 9.93 -26.70
CA LEU A 126 -2.95 8.55 -27.04
C LEU A 126 -1.78 7.95 -27.81
N THR A 127 -1.19 6.90 -27.26
CA THR A 127 -0.26 6.06 -28.01
C THR A 127 -1.06 5.00 -28.74
N PHE A 128 -0.85 4.90 -30.02
CA PHE A 128 -1.53 3.95 -30.87
C PHE A 128 -0.59 3.46 -31.98
N ARG A 129 -0.45 2.12 -32.12
CA ARG A 129 0.48 1.50 -33.07
C ARG A 129 1.91 2.07 -33.00
N GLY A 130 2.41 2.29 -31.78
CA GLY A 130 3.75 2.82 -31.54
C GLY A 130 3.94 4.30 -31.86
N ARG A 131 2.86 5.04 -32.14
CA ARG A 131 2.88 6.49 -32.40
C ARG A 131 2.11 7.23 -31.32
N ASP A 132 2.68 8.34 -30.88
CA ASP A 132 2.04 9.25 -29.92
C ASP A 132 1.25 10.33 -30.67
N HIS A 133 -0.01 10.44 -30.33
CA HIS A 133 -0.90 11.53 -30.75
C HIS A 133 -1.23 12.35 -29.51
N ARG A 134 -1.16 13.66 -29.61
CA ARG A 134 -1.34 14.55 -28.46
C ARG A 134 -2.30 15.68 -28.77
N LEU A 135 -3.18 15.94 -27.81
CA LEU A 135 -3.99 17.14 -27.77
C LEU A 135 -3.33 18.15 -26.83
N ALA A 136 -2.97 19.33 -27.39
CA ALA A 136 -2.36 20.41 -26.62
C ALA A 136 -3.45 21.26 -25.96
N ALA A 137 -4.04 20.75 -24.90
CA ALA A 137 -4.99 21.46 -24.06
C ALA A 137 -4.57 21.24 -22.58
N PRO A 138 -4.06 22.28 -21.89
CA PRO A 138 -3.50 22.11 -20.56
C PRO A 138 -4.54 21.58 -19.57
N MET A 139 -4.11 20.69 -18.65
CA MET A 139 -4.94 20.21 -17.58
C MET A 139 -4.58 20.93 -16.29
N LEU A 140 -5.58 21.31 -15.51
CA LEU A 140 -5.40 21.89 -14.18
C LEU A 140 -5.46 20.82 -13.11
N LYS A 141 -4.56 20.92 -12.13
CA LYS A 141 -4.53 20.04 -10.96
C LYS A 141 -5.86 20.10 -10.20
N ARG A 142 -6.34 18.94 -9.74
CA ARG A 142 -7.57 18.78 -8.94
C ARG A 142 -8.85 19.26 -9.63
N ARG A 143 -8.87 19.21 -10.96
CA ARG A 143 -10.02 19.54 -11.79
C ARG A 143 -10.51 18.30 -12.51
N TRP A 144 -11.81 18.11 -12.60
CA TRP A 144 -12.42 17.00 -13.32
C TRP A 144 -12.44 17.24 -14.82
N TYR A 145 -12.02 16.24 -15.57
CA TYR A 145 -12.06 16.17 -17.03
C TYR A 145 -12.75 14.88 -17.47
N GLU A 146 -13.52 14.97 -18.54
CA GLU A 146 -13.97 13.82 -19.30
C GLU A 146 -13.10 13.67 -20.54
N LEU A 147 -12.50 12.48 -20.70
CA LEU A 147 -11.68 12.10 -21.84
C LEU A 147 -12.46 11.12 -22.70
N ARG A 148 -12.45 11.32 -24.01
CA ARG A 148 -13.06 10.41 -24.96
C ARG A 148 -12.09 10.05 -26.07
N ILE A 149 -12.11 8.77 -26.46
CA ILE A 149 -11.53 8.24 -27.68
C ILE A 149 -12.71 7.79 -28.52
N ILE A 150 -12.99 8.48 -29.61
CA ILE A 150 -14.12 8.19 -30.52
C ILE A 150 -13.55 7.62 -31.81
N VAL A 151 -14.01 6.46 -32.21
CA VAL A 151 -13.59 5.80 -33.46
C VAL A 151 -14.77 5.72 -34.40
N GLU A 152 -14.58 6.16 -35.62
CA GLU A 152 -15.57 6.16 -36.67
C GLU A 152 -14.90 6.28 -38.04
N ASP A 153 -15.27 5.48 -39.01
CA ASP A 153 -14.80 5.54 -40.40
C ASP A 153 -13.26 5.55 -40.56
N GLY A 154 -12.56 4.73 -39.73
CA GLY A 154 -11.10 4.66 -39.77
C GLY A 154 -10.39 5.90 -39.22
N ARG A 155 -11.07 6.75 -38.47
CA ARG A 155 -10.54 7.93 -37.78
C ARG A 155 -10.72 7.78 -36.27
N VAL A 156 -9.78 8.34 -35.53
CA VAL A 156 -9.81 8.45 -34.08
C VAL A 156 -9.86 9.92 -33.71
N CYS A 157 -10.88 10.31 -32.95
CA CYS A 157 -10.98 11.63 -32.33
C CYS A 157 -10.66 11.50 -30.85
N LEU A 158 -9.59 12.17 -30.39
CA LEU A 158 -9.24 12.31 -29.00
C LEU A 158 -9.80 13.62 -28.46
N ARG A 159 -10.65 13.56 -27.44
CA ARG A 159 -11.33 14.72 -26.87
C ARG A 159 -11.08 14.84 -25.38
N GLN A 160 -10.82 16.05 -24.94
CA GLN A 160 -10.71 16.47 -23.55
C GLN A 160 -11.77 17.53 -23.27
N THR A 161 -12.60 17.33 -22.25
CA THR A 161 -13.65 18.26 -21.84
C THR A 161 -13.54 18.52 -20.34
N ALA A 162 -13.33 19.78 -19.96
CA ALA A 162 -13.38 20.19 -18.55
C ALA A 162 -14.83 20.13 -18.06
N LEU A 163 -15.11 19.41 -16.96
CA LEU A 163 -16.45 19.29 -16.39
C LEU A 163 -16.87 20.53 -15.58
N GLN A 164 -15.90 21.35 -15.20
CA GLN A 164 -16.10 22.59 -14.46
C GLN A 164 -15.54 23.75 -15.30
N ARG A 165 -16.28 24.84 -15.40
CA ARG A 165 -15.79 26.03 -16.11
C ARG A 165 -14.73 26.76 -15.29
N SER A 166 -13.66 27.21 -15.95
CA SER A 166 -12.67 28.16 -15.41
C SER A 166 -12.59 29.38 -16.29
N TRP A 167 -12.53 30.55 -15.68
CA TRP A 167 -12.34 31.79 -16.40
C TRP A 167 -10.89 31.90 -16.91
N GLY A 168 -10.74 32.24 -18.20
CA GLY A 168 -9.44 32.53 -18.78
C GLY A 168 -8.54 31.32 -19.10
N VAL A 169 -9.06 30.09 -19.02
CA VAL A 169 -8.31 28.88 -19.37
C VAL A 169 -9.04 28.10 -20.44
N THR A 170 -8.37 27.84 -21.56
CA THR A 170 -8.84 26.92 -22.60
C THR A 170 -8.26 25.54 -22.34
N ASP A 171 -8.95 24.76 -21.52
CA ASP A 171 -8.54 23.43 -21.07
C ASP A 171 -9.42 22.29 -21.63
N SER A 172 -10.14 22.59 -22.70
CA SER A 172 -10.92 21.62 -23.48
C SER A 172 -10.52 21.70 -24.94
N GLY A 173 -10.60 20.59 -25.66
CA GLY A 173 -10.25 20.54 -27.07
C GLY A 173 -10.42 19.15 -27.65
N GLU A 174 -10.13 19.02 -28.96
CA GLU A 174 -10.14 17.74 -29.69
C GLU A 174 -9.04 17.70 -30.76
N ALA A 175 -8.61 16.47 -31.08
CA ALA A 175 -7.68 16.20 -32.16
C ALA A 175 -8.09 14.92 -32.90
N GLU A 176 -7.98 14.91 -34.22
CA GLU A 176 -8.32 13.75 -35.05
C GLU A 176 -7.09 13.22 -35.78
N PHE A 177 -7.05 11.88 -35.91
CA PHE A 177 -5.99 11.20 -36.67
C PHE A 177 -6.50 9.88 -37.27
N PRO A 178 -5.87 9.30 -38.31
CA PRO A 178 -6.26 7.99 -38.83
C PRO A 178 -5.99 6.85 -37.85
N GLY A 179 -6.93 5.91 -37.69
CA GLY A 179 -6.74 4.75 -36.83
C GLY A 179 -8.00 3.95 -36.52
N SER A 180 -7.81 2.80 -35.87
CA SER A 180 -8.85 1.92 -35.32
C SER A 180 -8.29 1.25 -34.06
N LEU A 181 -9.11 0.85 -33.08
CA LEU A 181 -8.61 0.40 -31.76
C LEU A 181 -8.21 -1.08 -31.66
N GLY A 182 -8.64 -1.95 -32.55
CA GLY A 182 -8.26 -3.39 -32.48
C GLY A 182 -9.05 -4.21 -31.46
N SER A 183 -8.40 -4.88 -30.53
CA SER A 183 -9.03 -5.78 -29.52
C SER A 183 -8.69 -5.37 -28.09
N LEU A 184 -9.54 -5.83 -27.16
CA LEU A 184 -9.39 -5.72 -25.71
C LEU A 184 -8.80 -7.04 -25.19
N ASP A 185 -7.51 -7.06 -24.95
CA ASP A 185 -6.85 -8.27 -24.44
C ASP A 185 -6.68 -8.20 -22.92
N LYS A 186 -6.03 -7.16 -22.44
CA LYS A 186 -5.82 -6.86 -21.03
C LYS A 186 -5.97 -5.36 -20.86
N ILE A 187 -6.77 -4.95 -19.90
CA ILE A 187 -7.03 -3.53 -19.64
C ILE A 187 -6.43 -3.18 -18.30
N VAL A 188 -5.72 -2.05 -18.26
CA VAL A 188 -5.08 -1.52 -17.06
C VAL A 188 -5.55 -0.10 -16.83
N PHE A 189 -6.05 0.19 -15.65
CA PHE A 189 -6.38 1.54 -15.19
C PHE A 189 -5.28 2.07 -14.28
N GLY A 190 -4.85 3.28 -14.50
CA GLY A 190 -3.88 3.97 -13.65
C GLY A 190 -2.41 3.60 -13.86
N ALA A 191 -2.09 2.73 -14.82
CA ALA A 191 -0.71 2.38 -15.15
C ALA A 191 -0.58 1.83 -16.58
N ALA A 192 0.65 1.72 -17.08
CA ALA A 192 0.99 1.02 -18.31
C ALA A 192 1.90 -0.19 -18.02
N PRO A 193 1.92 -1.21 -18.90
CA PRO A 193 2.96 -2.24 -18.87
C PRO A 193 4.35 -1.58 -18.94
N ALA A 194 5.29 -2.00 -18.08
CA ALA A 194 6.65 -1.46 -18.11
C ALA A 194 7.37 -1.86 -19.40
N ALA A 195 8.22 -0.97 -19.92
CA ALA A 195 8.96 -1.19 -21.17
C ALA A 195 9.95 -2.37 -21.11
N ALA A 196 10.39 -2.76 -19.90
CA ALA A 196 11.18 -3.95 -19.64
C ALA A 196 10.44 -4.80 -18.61
N PRO A 197 9.80 -5.92 -19.01
CA PRO A 197 9.16 -6.80 -18.07
C PRO A 197 10.19 -7.36 -17.10
N GLY A 198 9.94 -7.22 -15.80
CA GLY A 198 10.71 -7.87 -14.75
C GLY A 198 10.51 -9.39 -14.78
N PRO A 199 11.25 -10.15 -13.98
CA PRO A 199 11.17 -11.62 -13.95
C PRO A 199 9.80 -12.17 -13.52
N ARG A 200 8.89 -11.32 -13.07
CA ARG A 200 7.47 -11.60 -12.84
C ARG A 200 6.65 -10.67 -13.75
N ASP A 201 5.65 -11.21 -14.41
CA ASP A 201 4.77 -10.56 -15.41
C ASP A 201 3.91 -9.40 -14.86
N ASN A 202 4.40 -8.69 -13.85
CA ASN A 202 3.71 -7.66 -13.08
C ASN A 202 4.49 -6.32 -13.00
N SER A 203 5.37 -6.02 -13.94
CA SER A 203 6.06 -4.73 -13.95
C SER A 203 5.19 -3.68 -14.64
N TRP A 204 4.73 -2.72 -13.85
CA TRP A 204 3.94 -1.57 -14.27
C TRP A 204 4.77 -0.30 -14.17
N GLY A 205 4.42 0.70 -14.97
CA GLY A 205 5.07 2.01 -14.95
C GLY A 205 4.10 3.11 -15.37
N ASP A 206 4.62 4.31 -15.52
CA ASP A 206 3.85 5.49 -15.92
C ASP A 206 2.56 5.66 -15.09
N PHE A 207 2.65 5.41 -13.78
CA PHE A 207 1.50 5.45 -12.88
C PHE A 207 0.81 6.79 -12.88
N PHE A 208 -0.53 6.75 -12.88
CA PHE A 208 -1.38 7.91 -12.73
C PHE A 208 -1.49 8.30 -11.25
N ASN A 209 -1.31 9.58 -10.97
CA ASN A 209 -1.51 10.15 -9.64
C ASN A 209 -2.74 11.05 -9.69
N GLY A 210 -3.86 10.50 -9.28
CA GLY A 210 -5.14 11.18 -9.34
C GLY A 210 -6.33 10.22 -9.36
N ARG A 211 -7.51 10.78 -9.55
CA ARG A 211 -8.77 10.04 -9.50
C ARG A 211 -9.22 9.64 -10.89
N ILE A 212 -9.67 8.40 -11.01
CA ILE A 212 -10.36 7.86 -12.20
C ILE A 212 -11.79 7.49 -11.79
N GLU A 213 -12.76 7.85 -12.63
CA GLU A 213 -14.19 7.57 -12.42
C GLU A 213 -14.82 7.03 -13.70
N ASP A 214 -15.66 6.02 -13.54
CA ASP A 214 -16.58 5.48 -14.56
C ASP A 214 -15.93 5.22 -15.95
N PRO A 215 -14.83 4.46 -16.09
CA PRO A 215 -14.38 4.05 -17.42
C PRO A 215 -15.45 3.22 -18.11
N ALA A 216 -15.70 3.51 -19.39
CA ALA A 216 -16.69 2.76 -20.17
C ALA A 216 -16.31 2.66 -21.65
N ILE A 217 -16.86 1.63 -22.30
CA ILE A 217 -16.79 1.40 -23.74
C ILE A 217 -18.22 1.34 -24.27
N LEU A 218 -18.54 2.18 -25.22
CA LEU A 218 -19.86 2.31 -25.84
C LEU A 218 -19.75 1.95 -27.32
N ALA A 219 -20.72 1.24 -27.85
CA ALA A 219 -20.94 1.13 -29.28
C ALA A 219 -21.46 2.47 -29.83
N GLY A 220 -20.94 2.92 -30.97
CA GLY A 220 -21.30 4.18 -31.61
C GLY A 220 -20.33 5.34 -31.29
N ALA A 221 -20.39 6.36 -32.15
CA ALA A 221 -19.57 7.57 -32.08
C ALA A 221 -20.24 8.66 -31.24
N TRP A 222 -20.05 8.64 -29.94
CA TRP A 222 -20.69 9.56 -28.99
C TRP A 222 -19.86 10.84 -28.82
N ARG A 223 -20.18 11.86 -29.62
CA ARG A 223 -19.48 13.16 -29.61
C ARG A 223 -19.99 14.12 -28.53
N THR A 224 -21.19 13.92 -28.00
CA THR A 224 -21.77 14.74 -26.92
C THR A 224 -21.83 13.96 -25.62
N ALA A 225 -21.78 14.67 -24.48
CA ALA A 225 -21.96 14.06 -23.18
C ALA A 225 -23.35 13.43 -23.08
N SER A 226 -23.38 12.09 -22.93
CA SER A 226 -24.58 11.38 -22.47
C SER A 226 -24.33 10.94 -21.05
N PRO A 227 -25.33 11.00 -20.15
CA PRO A 227 -25.18 10.33 -18.86
C PRO A 227 -24.96 8.84 -19.14
N LEU A 228 -23.88 8.29 -18.58
CA LEU A 228 -23.62 6.85 -18.61
C LEU A 228 -24.61 6.20 -17.64
N GLU A 229 -25.57 5.49 -18.20
CA GLU A 229 -26.49 4.64 -17.44
C GLU A 229 -26.27 3.18 -17.86
N PRO A 230 -26.30 2.23 -16.91
CA PRO A 230 -25.93 0.82 -17.18
C PRO A 230 -26.88 0.10 -18.13
N GLU A 231 -28.08 0.66 -18.29
CA GLU A 231 -29.17 0.11 -19.10
C GLU A 231 -29.14 0.62 -20.54
N ASP A 232 -28.10 1.40 -20.91
CA ASP A 232 -27.92 1.85 -22.28
C ASP A 232 -27.61 0.65 -23.18
N ALA A 233 -28.46 0.42 -24.19
CA ALA A 233 -28.30 -0.68 -25.16
C ALA A 233 -26.96 -0.61 -25.93
N ASN A 234 -26.27 0.51 -25.87
CA ASN A 234 -24.97 0.73 -26.50
C ASN A 234 -23.79 0.46 -25.53
N CYS A 235 -24.05 0.12 -24.27
CA CYS A 235 -22.99 -0.21 -23.31
C CYS A 235 -22.32 -1.53 -23.67
N VAL A 236 -21.02 -1.51 -23.95
CA VAL A 236 -20.19 -2.71 -24.17
C VAL A 236 -19.54 -3.15 -22.88
N ALA A 237 -18.95 -2.22 -22.15
CA ALA A 237 -18.42 -2.41 -20.81
C ALA A 237 -18.52 -1.09 -20.02
N TRP A 238 -18.81 -1.20 -18.73
CA TRP A 238 -18.81 -0.05 -17.84
C TRP A 238 -18.34 -0.47 -16.45
N TRP A 239 -17.14 -0.03 -16.11
CA TRP A 239 -16.54 -0.29 -14.80
C TRP A 239 -17.03 0.73 -13.79
N ASP A 240 -18.11 0.35 -13.08
CA ASP A 240 -18.77 1.19 -12.07
C ASP A 240 -18.02 1.11 -10.74
N PHE A 241 -17.17 2.08 -10.49
CA PHE A 241 -16.34 2.14 -9.28
C PHE A 241 -17.12 2.48 -8.01
N SER A 242 -18.42 2.79 -8.12
CA SER A 242 -19.30 2.90 -6.97
C SER A 242 -19.76 1.56 -6.40
N GLN A 243 -19.49 0.46 -7.12
CA GLN A 243 -19.83 -0.88 -6.67
C GLN A 243 -18.73 -1.48 -5.82
N GLU A 244 -19.08 -2.25 -4.80
CA GLU A 244 -18.14 -2.97 -3.94
C GLU A 244 -16.97 -2.09 -3.43
N ILE A 245 -17.27 -0.85 -3.03
CA ILE A 245 -16.29 0.15 -2.57
C ILE A 245 -15.38 -0.40 -1.45
N HIS A 246 -15.88 -1.31 -0.63
CA HIS A 246 -15.16 -1.96 0.48
C HIS A 246 -14.21 -3.10 0.05
N SER A 247 -14.05 -3.33 -1.25
CA SER A 247 -13.26 -4.45 -1.79
C SER A 247 -12.23 -4.01 -2.83
N GLU A 248 -11.36 -4.93 -3.22
CA GLU A 248 -10.42 -4.75 -4.33
C GLU A 248 -11.04 -5.05 -5.70
N ARG A 249 -12.33 -5.37 -5.77
CA ARG A 249 -13.00 -5.72 -7.02
C ARG A 249 -13.39 -4.50 -7.82
N ILE A 250 -13.28 -4.63 -9.14
CA ILE A 250 -13.79 -3.71 -10.14
C ILE A 250 -14.97 -4.38 -10.85
N ARG A 251 -16.17 -3.83 -10.68
CA ARG A 251 -17.36 -4.36 -11.32
C ARG A 251 -17.59 -3.73 -12.68
N ASP A 252 -17.62 -4.57 -13.72
CA ASP A 252 -18.21 -4.23 -15.00
C ASP A 252 -19.71 -4.49 -14.94
N ARG A 253 -20.51 -3.50 -15.26
CA ARG A 253 -21.98 -3.57 -15.38
C ARG A 253 -22.45 -3.77 -16.83
N GLY A 254 -21.52 -3.77 -17.77
CA GLY A 254 -21.81 -4.08 -19.16
C GLY A 254 -22.12 -5.57 -19.40
N PRO A 255 -22.66 -5.90 -20.58
CA PRO A 255 -23.09 -7.27 -20.90
C PRO A 255 -21.95 -8.30 -20.96
N LEU A 256 -20.70 -7.84 -21.09
CA LEU A 256 -19.53 -8.73 -21.19
C LEU A 256 -18.99 -9.17 -19.82
N ALA A 257 -19.44 -8.54 -18.72
CA ALA A 257 -19.03 -8.82 -17.35
C ALA A 257 -17.48 -8.90 -17.19
N LEU A 258 -16.78 -7.95 -17.80
CA LEU A 258 -15.31 -7.82 -17.76
C LEU A 258 -14.86 -7.29 -16.40
N HIS A 259 -15.08 -8.05 -15.35
CA HIS A 259 -14.70 -7.68 -13.98
C HIS A 259 -13.17 -7.64 -13.86
N GLY A 260 -12.70 -6.84 -12.89
CA GLY A 260 -11.28 -6.70 -12.62
C GLY A 260 -10.96 -6.68 -11.13
N THR A 261 -9.67 -6.47 -10.84
CA THR A 261 -9.14 -6.35 -9.48
C THR A 261 -8.19 -5.17 -9.37
N LEU A 262 -8.15 -4.57 -8.19
CA LEU A 262 -7.19 -3.53 -7.84
C LEU A 262 -5.88 -4.16 -7.33
N ARG A 263 -4.78 -3.46 -7.54
CA ARG A 263 -3.46 -3.81 -7.03
C ARG A 263 -2.96 -2.68 -6.15
N ASN A 264 -2.28 -3.05 -5.05
CA ASN A 264 -1.68 -2.14 -4.07
C ASN A 264 -2.67 -1.17 -3.40
N LEU A 265 -3.95 -1.56 -3.27
CA LEU A 265 -4.98 -0.83 -2.53
C LEU A 265 -5.04 0.69 -2.82
N PRO A 266 -5.35 1.11 -4.05
CA PRO A 266 -5.62 2.53 -4.29
C PRO A 266 -6.79 3.00 -3.43
N THR A 267 -6.82 4.29 -3.10
CA THR A 267 -7.86 4.81 -2.20
C THR A 267 -9.25 4.75 -2.84
N ARG A 268 -10.17 4.06 -2.16
CA ARG A 268 -11.61 3.97 -2.49
C ARG A 268 -12.42 4.95 -1.63
N ALA A 269 -13.73 5.01 -1.86
CA ALA A 269 -14.65 5.91 -1.16
C ALA A 269 -14.26 7.40 -1.25
N VAL A 270 -13.68 7.81 -2.36
CA VAL A 270 -13.32 9.22 -2.62
C VAL A 270 -14.35 9.89 -3.51
N CYS A 271 -14.56 11.20 -3.29
CA CYS A 271 -15.54 11.98 -4.05
C CYS A 271 -15.25 11.93 -5.55
N GLY A 272 -16.25 11.53 -6.32
CA GLY A 272 -16.26 11.55 -7.78
C GLY A 272 -16.70 12.89 -8.36
N SER A 273 -16.83 12.94 -9.67
CA SER A 273 -17.25 14.14 -10.41
C SER A 273 -18.71 14.56 -10.12
N ARG A 274 -19.52 13.64 -9.61
CA ARG A 274 -20.93 13.86 -9.27
C ARG A 274 -21.17 14.32 -7.83
N TRP A 275 -20.13 14.35 -7.00
CA TRP A 275 -20.25 14.80 -5.61
C TRP A 275 -20.64 16.29 -5.55
N ASN A 276 -21.73 16.58 -4.84
CA ASN A 276 -22.33 17.92 -4.74
C ASN A 276 -22.29 18.52 -3.32
N GLY A 277 -21.68 17.81 -2.36
CA GLY A 277 -21.57 18.27 -0.98
C GLY A 277 -22.76 17.95 -0.08
N GLU A 278 -23.82 17.32 -0.58
CA GLU A 278 -25.04 17.02 0.21
C GLU A 278 -24.89 15.81 1.11
N GLU A 279 -24.08 14.83 0.72
CA GLU A 279 -23.87 13.59 1.47
C GLU A 279 -22.37 13.31 1.69
N MET A 280 -22.00 13.07 2.94
CA MET A 280 -20.62 12.80 3.34
C MET A 280 -20.32 11.31 3.57
N ASN A 281 -21.35 10.46 3.50
CA ASN A 281 -21.21 9.02 3.69
C ASN A 281 -21.43 8.28 2.37
N TRP A 282 -20.37 7.60 1.91
CA TRP A 282 -20.41 6.83 0.67
C TRP A 282 -21.47 5.70 0.70
N GLY A 283 -21.79 5.15 1.86
CA GLY A 283 -22.80 4.10 2.03
C GLY A 283 -24.22 4.56 1.64
N TYR A 284 -24.53 5.86 1.79
CA TYR A 284 -25.84 6.42 1.43
C TYR A 284 -25.90 6.94 -0.02
N ARG A 285 -24.78 7.38 -0.57
CA ARG A 285 -24.71 7.93 -1.93
C ARG A 285 -23.45 7.40 -2.67
N PRO A 286 -23.34 6.08 -2.93
CA PRO A 286 -22.13 5.49 -3.51
C PRO A 286 -21.75 6.11 -4.86
N ARG A 287 -22.71 6.57 -5.67
CA ARG A 287 -22.43 7.23 -6.95
C ARG A 287 -21.75 8.60 -6.81
N HIS A 288 -21.80 9.25 -5.66
CA HIS A 288 -21.03 10.46 -5.36
C HIS A 288 -19.54 10.11 -5.03
N TYR A 289 -19.27 8.85 -4.72
CA TYR A 289 -17.94 8.32 -4.34
C TYR A 289 -17.44 7.27 -5.34
N ALA A 290 -17.83 7.42 -6.60
CA ALA A 290 -17.51 6.50 -7.70
C ALA A 290 -16.13 6.73 -8.29
N ALA A 291 -15.18 7.32 -7.54
CA ALA A 291 -13.82 7.47 -7.97
C ALA A 291 -12.88 6.52 -7.23
N ILE A 292 -11.79 6.15 -7.88
CA ILE A 292 -10.62 5.49 -7.27
C ILE A 292 -9.44 6.44 -7.42
N HIS A 293 -8.73 6.72 -6.34
CA HIS A 293 -7.52 7.53 -6.35
C HIS A 293 -6.29 6.62 -6.42
N PHE A 294 -5.59 6.69 -7.52
CA PHE A 294 -4.38 5.92 -7.81
C PHE A 294 -3.13 6.75 -7.48
N HIS A 295 -2.07 6.07 -7.04
CA HIS A 295 -0.79 6.70 -6.70
C HIS A 295 0.39 5.84 -7.18
N GLU A 296 1.50 6.47 -7.54
CA GLU A 296 2.74 5.80 -7.94
C GLU A 296 3.51 5.17 -6.77
N ASP A 297 3.17 5.52 -5.54
CA ASP A 297 3.83 5.14 -4.29
C ASP A 297 2.96 4.30 -3.35
N ASP A 298 1.79 3.85 -3.80
CA ASP A 298 0.98 2.87 -3.07
C ASP A 298 1.77 1.56 -2.90
N LEU A 299 1.74 1.00 -1.69
CA LEU A 299 2.34 -0.30 -1.38
C LEU A 299 1.51 -1.03 -0.32
N TYR A 300 0.92 -2.17 -0.70
CA TYR A 300 0.20 -3.04 0.21
C TYR A 300 1.03 -4.27 0.63
N ASP A 301 1.58 -5.00 -0.34
CA ASP A 301 2.40 -6.19 -0.12
C ASP A 301 3.63 -6.11 -1.01
N CYS A 302 4.82 -6.20 -0.42
CA CYS A 302 6.06 -6.28 -1.20
C CYS A 302 6.09 -7.54 -2.10
N GLY A 303 5.28 -8.55 -1.78
CA GLY A 303 5.14 -9.77 -2.57
C GLY A 303 6.42 -10.61 -2.62
N TRP A 304 7.32 -10.46 -1.64
CA TRP A 304 8.57 -11.22 -1.58
C TRP A 304 8.30 -12.70 -1.32
N ASP A 305 9.14 -13.55 -1.88
CA ASP A 305 9.11 -14.98 -1.61
C ASP A 305 9.53 -15.25 -0.16
N THR A 306 8.96 -16.29 0.42
CA THR A 306 9.36 -16.77 1.74
C THR A 306 10.75 -17.40 1.67
N ASP A 307 11.64 -16.99 2.57
CA ASP A 307 13.00 -17.56 2.69
C ASP A 307 13.01 -18.73 3.67
N PHE A 308 12.27 -18.63 4.77
CA PHE A 308 12.09 -19.70 5.75
C PHE A 308 10.86 -19.42 6.62
N GLU A 309 10.48 -20.41 7.42
CA GLU A 309 9.38 -20.34 8.36
C GLU A 309 9.88 -20.48 9.80
N VAL A 310 9.29 -19.70 10.72
CA VAL A 310 9.49 -19.80 12.16
C VAL A 310 8.32 -20.56 12.76
N THR A 311 8.53 -21.80 13.19
CA THR A 311 7.55 -22.55 13.94
C THR A 311 7.63 -22.19 15.41
N ILE A 312 6.51 -21.74 16.00
CA ILE A 312 6.43 -21.42 17.43
C ILE A 312 6.43 -22.71 18.24
N SER A 313 7.51 -22.93 18.98
CA SER A 313 7.62 -24.10 19.87
C SER A 313 6.73 -23.96 21.10
N GLY A 314 6.17 -25.07 21.57
CA GLY A 314 5.43 -25.10 22.84
C GLY A 314 6.28 -24.76 24.08
N ALA A 315 7.60 -24.75 23.96
CA ALA A 315 8.53 -24.32 25.00
C ALA A 315 8.75 -22.81 25.05
N MET A 316 8.34 -22.06 24.01
CA MET A 316 8.46 -20.62 23.98
C MET A 316 7.40 -19.97 24.87
N ALA A 317 7.85 -19.19 25.87
CA ALA A 317 6.94 -18.40 26.68
C ALA A 317 6.27 -17.31 25.83
N SER A 318 5.05 -16.91 26.23
CA SER A 318 4.39 -15.75 25.64
C SER A 318 5.26 -14.49 25.80
N GLY A 319 5.35 -13.67 24.74
CA GLY A 319 6.20 -12.47 24.76
C GLY A 319 6.69 -12.03 23.38
N VAL A 320 7.71 -11.20 23.39
CA VAL A 320 8.28 -10.59 22.19
C VAL A 320 9.57 -11.26 21.76
N TYR A 321 9.64 -11.66 20.51
CA TYR A 321 10.82 -12.27 19.91
C TYR A 321 11.23 -11.49 18.66
N GLY A 322 12.44 -11.75 18.17
CA GLY A 322 12.94 -11.15 16.94
C GLY A 322 13.66 -12.19 16.09
N VAL A 323 13.32 -12.24 14.83
CA VAL A 323 14.12 -12.93 13.83
C VAL A 323 15.31 -12.02 13.52
N ARG A 324 16.49 -12.40 13.98
CA ARG A 324 17.73 -11.65 13.78
C ARG A 324 18.45 -12.15 12.53
N LEU A 325 18.66 -11.25 11.59
CA LEU A 325 19.36 -11.45 10.33
C LEU A 325 20.71 -10.76 10.41
N ARG A 326 21.80 -11.42 9.99
CA ARG A 326 23.15 -10.86 10.04
C ARG A 326 23.96 -11.26 8.81
N CYS A 327 24.67 -10.29 8.19
CA CYS A 327 25.58 -10.51 7.09
C CYS A 327 26.60 -9.36 7.01
N GLY A 328 27.90 -9.65 7.00
CA GLY A 328 28.95 -8.69 6.71
C GLY A 328 29.02 -7.44 7.60
N GLY A 329 28.46 -7.42 8.76
CA GLY A 329 28.37 -6.25 9.66
C GLY A 329 26.97 -5.59 9.65
N GLU A 330 26.12 -5.93 8.69
CA GLU A 330 24.71 -5.51 8.66
C GLU A 330 23.87 -6.44 9.54
N GLN A 331 22.86 -5.84 10.18
CA GLN A 331 21.91 -6.56 11.03
C GLN A 331 20.50 -5.98 10.88
N ASP A 332 19.52 -6.88 10.79
CA ASP A 332 18.10 -6.54 10.96
C ASP A 332 17.45 -7.46 12.00
N ILE A 333 16.55 -6.94 12.82
CA ILE A 333 15.78 -7.73 13.81
C ILE A 333 14.30 -7.50 13.57
N VAL A 334 13.63 -8.50 13.02
CA VAL A 334 12.22 -8.45 12.67
C VAL A 334 11.39 -8.93 13.86
N PRO A 335 10.61 -8.07 14.53
CA PRO A 335 9.79 -8.49 15.69
C PRO A 335 8.69 -9.47 15.29
N ILE A 336 8.49 -10.49 16.14
CA ILE A 336 7.35 -11.41 16.12
C ILE A 336 6.81 -11.55 17.55
N TYR A 337 5.52 -11.79 17.69
CA TYR A 337 4.86 -11.91 18.99
C TYR A 337 4.35 -13.33 19.21
N VAL A 338 4.77 -13.93 20.30
CA VAL A 338 4.31 -15.27 20.70
C VAL A 338 3.19 -15.13 21.70
N LEU A 339 2.00 -15.63 21.32
CA LEU A 339 0.82 -15.64 22.16
C LEU A 339 0.84 -16.86 23.09
N PRO A 340 0.07 -16.84 24.21
CA PRO A 340 -0.17 -18.05 24.98
C PRO A 340 -0.92 -19.10 24.14
N PRO A 341 -0.87 -20.39 24.51
CA PRO A 341 -1.67 -21.42 23.85
C PRO A 341 -3.16 -21.07 23.85
N ALA A 342 -3.90 -21.49 22.81
CA ALA A 342 -5.32 -21.18 22.71
C ALA A 342 -6.10 -21.66 23.93
N GLY A 343 -6.90 -20.77 24.53
CA GLY A 343 -7.72 -21.07 25.71
C GLY A 343 -6.94 -21.30 27.02
N VAL A 344 -5.64 -20.98 27.05
CA VAL A 344 -4.78 -21.11 28.21
C VAL A 344 -4.17 -19.76 28.58
N THR A 345 -4.24 -19.37 29.85
CA THR A 345 -3.48 -18.25 30.40
C THR A 345 -2.28 -18.79 31.17
N THR A 346 -1.09 -18.19 30.95
CA THR A 346 0.13 -18.57 31.65
C THR A 346 0.52 -17.56 32.73
N ALA A 347 -0.18 -16.42 32.79
CA ALA A 347 0.01 -15.36 33.76
C ALA A 347 -1.32 -14.72 34.17
N SER A 348 -1.32 -13.97 35.30
CA SER A 348 -2.48 -13.21 35.73
C SER A 348 -2.73 -11.93 35.01
N PHE A 349 -1.69 -11.40 34.32
CA PHE A 349 -1.71 -10.17 33.56
C PHE A 349 -1.48 -10.46 32.10
N VAL A 350 -2.08 -9.63 31.23
CA VAL A 350 -1.81 -9.64 29.81
C VAL A 350 -1.33 -8.27 29.35
N PHE A 351 -0.28 -8.25 28.54
CA PHE A 351 0.16 -7.07 27.82
C PHE A 351 -0.52 -7.07 26.46
N LEU A 352 -1.38 -6.08 26.22
CA LEU A 352 -2.03 -5.84 24.93
C LEU A 352 -1.19 -4.85 24.13
N ALA A 353 -0.50 -5.36 23.11
CA ALA A 353 0.30 -4.55 22.21
C ALA A 353 -0.56 -3.82 21.18
N SER A 354 -0.38 -2.51 21.09
CA SER A 354 -1.13 -1.64 20.18
C SER A 354 -0.66 -1.79 18.71
N THR A 355 -0.77 -3.01 18.18
CA THR A 355 -0.20 -3.35 16.84
C THR A 355 -0.90 -2.63 15.70
N PHE A 356 -2.17 -2.24 15.82
CA PHE A 356 -2.80 -1.34 14.87
C PHE A 356 -2.13 0.03 14.85
N THR A 357 -1.83 0.59 16.02
CA THR A 357 -1.07 1.83 16.12
C THR A 357 0.34 1.68 15.52
N TYR A 358 1.06 0.60 15.83
CA TYR A 358 2.38 0.35 15.26
C TYR A 358 2.34 0.30 13.73
N GLN A 359 1.32 -0.34 13.15
CA GLN A 359 1.15 -0.46 11.71
C GLN A 359 0.79 0.89 11.07
N ILE A 360 -0.16 1.63 11.64
CA ILE A 360 -0.61 2.93 11.10
C ILE A 360 0.51 3.97 11.11
N TYR A 361 1.32 4.00 12.18
CA TYR A 361 2.53 4.82 12.23
C TYR A 361 3.75 4.18 11.57
N GLY A 362 3.61 2.98 11.01
CA GLY A 362 4.68 2.25 10.36
C GLY A 362 5.36 3.09 9.27
N ASN A 363 6.68 3.24 9.35
CA ASN A 363 7.48 4.05 8.44
C ASN A 363 7.10 5.54 8.38
N HIS A 364 6.70 6.12 9.52
CA HIS A 364 6.38 7.54 9.62
C HIS A 364 7.60 8.40 9.33
N GLN A 365 7.55 9.14 8.24
CA GLN A 365 8.57 10.09 7.80
C GLN A 365 8.29 11.44 8.45
N ARG A 366 9.10 11.82 9.44
CA ARG A 366 8.89 13.03 10.24
C ARG A 366 9.62 14.26 9.72
N GLY A 367 10.56 14.10 8.79
CA GLY A 367 11.39 15.21 8.30
C GLY A 367 12.41 15.75 9.32
N ASN A 368 12.74 14.99 10.35
CA ASN A 368 13.61 15.40 11.44
C ASN A 368 14.97 14.68 11.52
N VAL A 369 15.29 13.92 10.49
CA VAL A 369 16.55 13.14 10.42
C VAL A 369 17.63 14.02 9.78
N ASP A 370 18.37 14.75 10.59
CA ASP A 370 19.50 15.55 10.21
C ASP A 370 20.85 14.92 10.61
N ALA A 371 21.95 15.61 10.37
CA ALA A 371 23.27 15.12 10.69
C ALA A 371 23.48 14.84 12.19
N ALA A 372 22.89 15.66 13.07
CA ALA A 372 22.99 15.47 14.51
C ALA A 372 22.17 14.27 14.99
N PHE A 373 21.02 14.02 14.36
CA PHE A 373 20.22 12.83 14.61
C PHE A 373 20.99 11.55 14.23
N ARG A 374 21.60 11.53 13.04
CA ARG A 374 22.41 10.39 12.56
C ARG A 374 23.63 10.14 13.42
N ALA A 375 24.32 11.21 13.87
CA ALA A 375 25.44 11.08 14.79
C ALA A 375 25.04 10.41 16.11
N ARG A 376 23.86 10.75 16.65
CA ARG A 376 23.31 10.09 17.83
C ARG A 376 22.97 8.62 17.58
N GLN A 377 22.35 8.29 16.45
CA GLN A 377 22.07 6.89 16.12
C GLN A 377 23.37 6.05 16.13
N ALA A 378 24.42 6.58 15.51
CA ALA A 378 25.73 5.90 15.47
C ALA A 378 26.38 5.81 16.86
N GLU A 379 26.37 6.91 17.63
CA GLU A 379 26.93 6.98 19.00
C GLU A 379 26.27 5.96 19.94
N TRP A 380 24.94 5.79 19.81
CA TRP A 380 24.18 4.88 20.68
C TRP A 380 24.15 3.44 20.19
N GLY A 381 24.67 3.13 19.01
CA GLY A 381 24.51 1.82 18.38
C GLY A 381 23.02 1.51 18.11
N ALA A 382 22.24 2.56 17.81
CA ALA A 382 20.83 2.45 17.49
C ALA A 382 20.63 1.89 16.07
N TYR A 383 19.36 1.57 15.71
CA TYR A 383 19.02 1.15 14.36
C TYR A 383 19.27 2.31 13.39
N LEU A 384 20.13 2.09 12.39
CA LEU A 384 20.65 3.16 11.55
C LEU A 384 19.76 3.57 10.38
N TRP A 385 18.87 2.68 9.94
CA TRP A 385 18.03 2.90 8.76
C TRP A 385 16.75 3.67 9.12
N ASN A 386 16.48 4.76 8.40
CA ASN A 386 15.35 5.62 8.66
C ASN A 386 14.30 5.53 7.56
N ALA A 387 13.03 5.57 7.94
CA ALA A 387 11.92 5.56 6.99
C ALA A 387 11.94 6.76 6.02
N GLN A 388 12.51 7.90 6.44
CA GLN A 388 12.67 9.08 5.59
C GLN A 388 13.61 8.84 4.41
N ASP A 389 14.65 8.00 4.59
CA ASP A 389 15.63 7.67 3.56
C ASP A 389 15.19 6.50 2.68
N HIS A 390 14.13 5.79 3.10
CA HIS A 390 13.64 4.56 2.49
C HIS A 390 12.13 4.62 2.21
N PRO A 391 11.67 5.62 1.41
CA PRO A 391 10.25 5.76 1.06
C PRO A 391 9.72 4.58 0.25
N GLU A 392 10.61 3.80 -0.37
CA GLU A 392 10.28 2.61 -1.14
C GLU A 392 9.60 1.50 -0.32
N TYR A 393 9.71 1.50 1.01
CA TYR A 393 8.97 0.58 1.89
C TYR A 393 7.58 1.11 2.28
N GLY A 394 7.10 2.14 1.59
CA GLY A 394 5.82 2.79 1.84
C GLY A 394 5.82 3.63 3.13
N ALA A 395 5.11 4.72 3.10
CA ALA A 395 5.01 5.64 4.24
C ALA A 395 3.84 5.29 5.18
N SER A 396 3.72 6.06 6.25
CA SER A 396 2.67 5.97 7.26
C SER A 396 1.39 6.67 6.79
N THR A 397 0.23 6.31 7.37
CA THR A 397 -1.02 7.06 7.19
C THR A 397 -0.96 8.50 7.74
N TYR A 398 0.09 8.87 8.43
CA TYR A 398 0.37 10.25 8.87
C TYR A 398 1.25 11.03 7.88
N ASN A 399 1.60 10.44 6.76
CA ASN A 399 2.28 11.09 5.65
C ASN A 399 1.30 11.36 4.50
N THR A 400 1.81 11.94 3.44
CA THR A 400 1.09 12.17 2.20
C THR A 400 1.78 11.45 1.05
N HIS A 401 0.99 11.08 0.07
CA HIS A 401 1.50 10.67 -1.23
C HIS A 401 2.23 11.82 -1.92
N ARG A 402 2.98 11.51 -2.95
CA ARG A 402 3.72 12.51 -3.73
C ARG A 402 2.82 13.59 -4.34
N ASP A 403 1.57 13.27 -4.64
CA ASP A 403 0.57 14.19 -5.17
C ASP A 403 -0.05 15.11 -4.10
N GLY A 404 0.30 14.90 -2.82
CA GLY A 404 -0.17 15.65 -1.65
C GLY A 404 -1.51 15.17 -1.10
N SER A 405 -2.03 14.03 -1.55
CA SER A 405 -3.17 13.37 -0.91
C SER A 405 -2.74 12.59 0.34
N GLY A 406 -3.67 12.35 1.26
CA GLY A 406 -3.41 11.56 2.46
C GLY A 406 -3.30 10.07 2.16
N ILE A 407 -2.39 9.38 2.84
CA ILE A 407 -2.27 7.92 2.78
C ILE A 407 -3.37 7.30 3.64
N CYS A 408 -4.27 6.53 3.04
CA CYS A 408 -5.44 5.99 3.71
C CYS A 408 -5.24 4.58 4.28
N TYR A 409 -4.30 3.81 3.73
CA TYR A 409 -4.10 2.40 4.10
C TYR A 409 -2.69 2.15 4.60
N SER A 410 -2.55 1.20 5.52
CA SER A 410 -1.27 0.70 6.00
C SER A 410 -1.28 -0.82 5.99
N SER A 411 -0.11 -1.43 5.84
CA SER A 411 0.06 -2.88 5.78
C SER A 411 1.24 -3.33 6.63
N GLN A 412 1.13 -4.54 7.18
CA GLN A 412 2.24 -5.27 7.79
C GLN A 412 3.07 -6.08 6.78
N ARG A 413 2.59 -6.25 5.54
CA ARG A 413 3.24 -7.06 4.50
C ARG A 413 4.38 -6.35 3.78
N ARG A 414 5.14 -5.58 4.55
CA ARG A 414 6.28 -4.78 4.12
C ARG A 414 7.26 -4.56 5.27
N PRO A 415 8.54 -4.25 5.05
CA PRO A 415 9.44 -3.86 6.11
C PRO A 415 8.93 -2.62 6.86
N LEU A 416 8.74 -2.74 8.18
CA LEU A 416 8.36 -1.65 9.06
C LEU A 416 9.58 -1.24 9.91
N LEU A 417 10.37 -0.30 9.39
CA LEU A 417 11.62 0.15 10.03
C LEU A 417 11.37 0.70 11.44
N THR A 418 10.27 1.41 11.61
CA THR A 418 9.87 2.02 12.90
C THR A 418 9.57 1.01 14.00
N MET A 419 9.41 -0.27 13.66
CA MET A 419 9.21 -1.36 14.62
C MET A 419 10.52 -2.09 14.98
N ARG A 420 11.68 -1.60 14.53
CA ARG A 420 12.96 -2.23 14.87
C ARG A 420 13.40 -1.84 16.28
N PRO A 421 13.93 -2.78 17.10
CA PRO A 421 14.65 -2.41 18.32
C PRO A 421 15.71 -1.38 18.03
N GLY A 422 15.82 -0.36 18.84
CA GLY A 422 16.77 0.73 18.64
C GLY A 422 16.34 1.79 17.65
N TYR A 423 15.14 1.73 17.03
CA TYR A 423 14.67 2.80 16.14
C TYR A 423 14.31 4.06 16.94
N ILE A 424 15.09 5.13 16.71
CA ILE A 424 14.87 6.43 17.34
C ILE A 424 13.89 7.26 16.49
N THR A 425 12.86 7.83 17.13
CA THR A 425 11.85 8.70 16.47
C THR A 425 12.09 10.18 16.75
N TYR A 426 12.56 10.52 17.97
CA TYR A 426 12.72 11.91 18.41
C TYR A 426 14.17 12.24 18.75
N PHE A 427 14.52 13.53 18.62
CA PHE A 427 15.87 14.02 18.90
C PHE A 427 16.00 14.70 20.27
N ASP A 428 15.08 14.64 21.18
CA ASP A 428 15.24 15.27 22.50
C ASP A 428 16.26 14.48 23.35
N ARG A 429 17.31 15.18 23.81
CA ARG A 429 18.35 14.59 24.65
C ARG A 429 17.88 14.20 26.06
N ARG A 430 16.75 14.73 26.51
CA ARG A 430 16.17 14.47 27.83
C ARG A 430 15.41 13.15 27.90
N GLY A 431 15.11 12.53 26.76
CA GLY A 431 14.37 11.28 26.66
C GLY A 431 15.08 10.25 25.80
N SER A 432 14.53 9.03 25.76
CA SER A 432 15.05 7.92 24.96
C SER A 432 14.91 8.17 23.46
N GLY A 433 13.94 8.96 23.04
CA GLY A 433 13.60 9.19 21.65
C GLY A 433 12.76 8.10 21.01
N LEU A 434 12.39 7.06 21.74
CA LEU A 434 11.60 5.96 21.22
C LEU A 434 10.10 6.28 21.13
N ARG A 435 9.39 5.49 20.33
CA ARG A 435 7.94 5.53 20.19
C ARG A 435 7.40 4.15 19.83
N HIS A 436 6.12 3.88 20.19
CA HIS A 436 5.41 2.64 19.87
C HIS A 436 6.16 1.39 20.35
N PHE A 437 6.29 0.34 19.52
CA PHE A 437 6.89 -0.91 19.91
C PHE A 437 8.27 -0.77 20.62
N PRO A 438 9.25 -0.03 20.10
CA PRO A 438 10.51 0.13 20.84
C PRO A 438 10.33 0.78 22.22
N ALA A 439 9.41 1.74 22.38
CA ALA A 439 9.12 2.37 23.67
C ALA A 439 8.40 1.40 24.64
N ASP A 440 7.53 0.55 24.13
CA ASP A 440 6.79 -0.42 24.96
C ASP A 440 7.71 -1.45 25.59
N THR A 441 8.89 -1.68 25.01
CA THR A 441 9.91 -2.56 25.60
C THR A 441 10.43 -2.07 26.95
N HIS A 442 10.33 -0.77 27.28
CA HIS A 442 10.65 -0.26 28.61
C HIS A 442 9.76 -0.92 29.68
N LEU A 443 8.45 -1.04 29.42
CA LEU A 443 7.52 -1.65 30.34
C LEU A 443 7.74 -3.17 30.41
N LEU A 444 8.03 -3.82 29.30
CA LEU A 444 8.32 -5.24 29.25
C LEU A 444 9.59 -5.60 30.03
N ASP A 445 10.66 -4.80 29.89
CA ASP A 445 11.89 -4.96 30.67
C ASP A 445 11.64 -4.74 32.17
N TRP A 446 10.86 -3.72 32.54
CA TRP A 446 10.50 -3.46 33.92
C TRP A 446 9.70 -4.61 34.54
N LEU A 447 8.68 -5.15 33.86
CA LEU A 447 7.91 -6.31 34.32
C LEU A 447 8.82 -7.52 34.51
N THR A 448 9.70 -7.78 33.54
CA THR A 448 10.68 -8.89 33.60
C THR A 448 11.65 -8.71 34.79
N ALA A 449 12.21 -7.51 34.97
CA ALA A 449 13.13 -7.20 36.06
C ALA A 449 12.49 -7.32 37.47
N LYS A 450 11.16 -7.12 37.55
CA LYS A 450 10.39 -7.29 38.79
C LYS A 450 9.90 -8.73 39.00
N GLY A 451 10.15 -9.64 38.08
CA GLY A 451 9.66 -11.00 38.14
C GLY A 451 8.12 -11.12 38.00
N ILE A 452 7.48 -10.10 37.39
CA ILE A 452 6.04 -10.09 37.13
C ILE A 452 5.79 -10.86 35.85
N GLY A 453 5.16 -12.01 35.91
CA GLY A 453 4.74 -12.78 34.74
C GLY A 453 3.61 -12.10 34.01
N PHE A 454 3.67 -12.11 32.69
CA PHE A 454 2.62 -11.59 31.81
C PHE A 454 2.51 -12.44 30.55
N ASP A 455 1.30 -12.56 30.03
CA ASP A 455 1.06 -13.02 28.67
C ASP A 455 1.08 -11.83 27.70
N PHE A 456 1.34 -12.10 26.43
CA PHE A 456 1.42 -11.06 25.40
C PHE A 456 0.40 -11.36 24.30
N VAL A 457 -0.44 -10.38 23.95
CA VAL A 457 -1.41 -10.44 22.86
C VAL A 457 -1.40 -9.13 22.09
N THR A 458 -2.01 -9.11 20.91
CA THR A 458 -2.01 -7.94 20.04
C THR A 458 -3.40 -7.45 19.71
N ASP A 459 -3.52 -6.19 19.22
CA ASP A 459 -4.78 -5.67 18.69
C ASP A 459 -5.35 -6.56 17.57
N HIS A 460 -4.48 -7.08 16.69
CA HIS A 460 -4.90 -7.99 15.61
C HIS A 460 -5.52 -9.29 16.15
N ASP A 461 -5.03 -9.77 17.28
CA ASP A 461 -5.60 -10.96 17.94
C ASP A 461 -6.91 -10.63 18.62
N LEU A 462 -7.00 -9.46 19.26
CA LEU A 462 -8.22 -8.99 19.89
C LEU A 462 -9.34 -8.76 18.85
N ASP A 463 -9.01 -8.18 17.70
CA ASP A 463 -9.95 -8.01 16.59
C ASP A 463 -10.48 -9.35 16.05
N ARG A 464 -9.61 -10.35 15.98
CA ARG A 464 -9.97 -11.70 15.49
C ARG A 464 -10.77 -12.54 16.51
N GLU A 465 -10.46 -12.42 17.80
CA GLU A 465 -10.95 -13.33 18.85
C GLU A 465 -11.97 -12.66 19.79
N GLY A 466 -12.13 -11.34 19.67
CA GLY A 466 -13.03 -10.57 20.52
C GLY A 466 -12.60 -10.48 21.97
N ASP A 467 -13.49 -10.02 22.82
CA ASP A 467 -13.27 -9.80 24.26
C ASP A 467 -12.94 -11.09 25.06
N ALA A 468 -13.29 -12.25 24.50
CA ALA A 468 -12.97 -13.56 25.09
C ALA A 468 -11.46 -13.74 25.26
N LEU A 469 -10.63 -13.08 24.45
CA LEU A 469 -9.17 -13.09 24.56
C LEU A 469 -8.68 -12.49 25.88
N LEU A 470 -9.35 -11.47 26.39
CA LEU A 470 -8.89 -10.68 27.55
C LEU A 470 -9.59 -11.07 28.86
N ARG A 471 -10.81 -11.64 28.81
CA ARG A 471 -11.63 -11.98 29.96
C ARG A 471 -10.93 -12.86 31.02
N PRO A 472 -10.05 -13.83 30.68
CA PRO A 472 -9.41 -14.67 31.67
C PRO A 472 -8.39 -13.97 32.58
N TYR A 473 -7.95 -12.75 32.22
CA TYR A 473 -6.90 -12.04 32.94
C TYR A 473 -7.46 -11.13 34.03
N HIS A 474 -6.72 -11.00 35.15
CA HIS A 474 -7.05 -10.07 36.21
C HIS A 474 -6.83 -8.62 35.85
N ALA A 475 -5.86 -8.34 34.98
CA ALA A 475 -5.62 -7.01 34.46
C ALA A 475 -5.04 -7.05 33.04
N VAL A 476 -5.40 -6.04 32.24
CA VAL A 476 -4.86 -5.76 30.93
C VAL A 476 -3.94 -4.54 31.04
N VAL A 477 -2.70 -4.71 30.62
CA VAL A 477 -1.70 -3.63 30.59
C VAL A 477 -1.50 -3.23 29.12
N THR A 478 -1.67 -1.97 28.79
CA THR A 478 -1.42 -1.46 27.46
C THR A 478 -0.09 -0.72 27.38
N GLY A 479 0.52 -0.75 26.21
CA GLY A 479 1.72 0.00 25.94
C GLY A 479 1.47 1.50 25.70
N SER A 480 2.43 2.15 25.04
CA SER A 480 2.32 3.53 24.64
C SER A 480 1.30 3.67 23.49
N HIS A 481 0.40 4.63 23.60
CA HIS A 481 -0.52 5.04 22.53
C HIS A 481 -1.54 3.96 22.08
N PRO A 482 -2.27 3.28 22.99
CA PRO A 482 -3.44 2.51 22.61
C PRO A 482 -4.52 3.49 22.11
N GLY A 483 -5.10 3.30 20.95
CA GLY A 483 -6.05 4.32 20.53
C GLY A 483 -6.69 4.12 19.16
N ILE A 484 -6.48 2.96 18.54
CA ILE A 484 -7.17 2.61 17.31
C ILE A 484 -8.37 1.74 17.71
N PRO A 485 -9.62 2.20 17.51
CA PRO A 485 -10.80 1.40 17.85
C PRO A 485 -10.91 0.20 16.90
N HIS A 486 -11.35 -0.92 17.46
CA HIS A 486 -11.74 -2.10 16.70
C HIS A 486 -13.11 -1.86 16.06
N ALA A 487 -13.40 -2.52 14.93
CA ALA A 487 -14.67 -2.38 14.22
C ALA A 487 -15.89 -2.75 15.09
N GLU A 488 -15.70 -3.61 16.10
CA GLU A 488 -16.78 -4.01 17.04
C GLU A 488 -17.06 -2.96 18.14
N TYR A 489 -16.24 -1.92 18.26
CA TYR A 489 -16.38 -0.85 19.26
C TYR A 489 -16.63 0.53 18.65
N ALA A 490 -16.84 0.62 17.32
CA ALA A 490 -17.08 1.86 16.58
C ALA A 490 -18.60 2.13 16.43
#